data_9cbe9ce18ae4274a75cd8035ef45f379
#
_entry.id   9cbe9ce18ae4274a75cd8035ef45f379
#
_cell.length_a   1.000
_cell.length_b   1.000
_cell.length_c   1.000
_cell.angle_alpha   90.00
_cell.angle_beta   90.00
_cell.angle_gamma   90.00
#
_symmetry.space_group_name_H-M   'P 1'
#
loop_
_entity.id
_entity.type
_entity.pdbx_description
1 polymer ?
#
loop_
_entity_poly.entity_id
_entity_poly.type
_entity_poly.pdbx_seq_one_letter_code
_entity_poly.pdbx_strand_id
1 'polypeptide(L)'
;MNILSLCDGMSCCHIALDRAGIPVDKYFAAEIKDIGIKVTKANYPDTIHIGDVNKITYKDGTLYTENGNYKVKIDMVAFGSPCQSFSQAMKADMRIGLADKVRSGLFLECYRILKEVNPKWFLLENVGSMRKEDQQFLTECMGVEPIRINSSLVCAALRDRLYWTNIPNVTKPEDKGIKLQDILTSGYTDRDKARALLVSDSRPLVSKDKMLHRYKKFTTIVLEEKGNDDSIRYLNQTELERCQTVPEGYTSCLTRNEAANVLGDGWTIDVIAHIFSGLTKQKLI
;
A
#
# COMPACT_ATOMS: atom_id res chain seq x y z
N MET A 1 11.23 10.47 -14.58
CA MET A 1 11.91 9.28 -14.03
C MET A 1 11.29 8.02 -14.58
N ASN A 2 12.11 6.96 -14.82
CA ASN A 2 11.57 5.63 -15.15
C ASN A 2 11.44 4.81 -13.87
N ILE A 3 10.24 4.32 -13.61
CA ILE A 3 9.86 3.64 -12.38
C ILE A 3 9.58 2.17 -12.66
N LEU A 4 10.08 1.29 -11.79
CA LEU A 4 9.72 -0.12 -11.75
C LEU A 4 9.02 -0.40 -10.41
N SER A 5 7.71 -0.65 -10.45
CA SER A 5 6.90 -0.99 -9.29
C SER A 5 6.59 -2.48 -9.32
N LEU A 6 7.04 -3.20 -8.28
CA LEU A 6 6.86 -4.65 -8.15
C LEU A 6 5.78 -4.94 -7.12
N CYS A 7 4.89 -5.88 -7.40
CA CYS A 7 3.67 -6.13 -6.64
C CYS A 7 2.83 -4.84 -6.53
N ASP A 8 2.61 -4.18 -7.67
CA ASP A 8 2.15 -2.80 -7.80
C ASP A 8 0.74 -2.54 -7.22
N GLY A 9 -0.09 -3.56 -7.18
CA GLY A 9 -1.47 -3.43 -6.73
C GLY A 9 -2.29 -2.53 -7.66
N MET A 10 -2.71 -1.38 -7.15
CA MET A 10 -3.48 -0.37 -7.87
C MET A 10 -2.66 0.90 -8.18
N SER A 11 -1.35 0.78 -8.35
CA SER A 11 -0.41 1.87 -8.66
C SER A 11 -0.34 2.98 -7.59
N CYS A 12 -0.38 2.60 -6.32
CA CYS A 12 -0.20 3.54 -5.21
C CYS A 12 1.11 4.34 -5.31
N CYS A 13 2.18 3.73 -5.84
CA CYS A 13 3.45 4.39 -6.09
C CYS A 13 3.30 5.54 -7.09
N HIS A 14 2.56 5.33 -8.19
CA HIS A 14 2.31 6.35 -9.21
C HIS A 14 1.53 7.55 -8.63
N ILE A 15 0.42 7.29 -7.92
CA ILE A 15 -0.35 8.35 -7.25
C ILE A 15 0.55 9.17 -6.31
N ALA A 16 1.42 8.50 -5.56
CA ALA A 16 2.30 9.18 -4.61
C ALA A 16 3.38 10.03 -5.29
N LEU A 17 3.91 9.59 -6.45
CA LEU A 17 4.82 10.37 -7.29
C LEU A 17 4.15 11.63 -7.82
N ASP A 18 2.93 11.52 -8.36
CA ASP A 18 2.14 12.65 -8.82
C ASP A 18 1.89 13.66 -7.69
N ARG A 19 1.49 13.15 -6.50
CA ARG A 19 1.25 13.99 -5.33
C ARG A 19 2.52 14.69 -4.82
N ALA A 20 3.67 14.06 -4.98
CA ALA A 20 4.97 14.66 -4.64
C ALA A 20 5.52 15.59 -5.75
N GLY A 21 4.81 15.75 -6.87
CA GLY A 21 5.24 16.57 -8.00
C GLY A 21 6.45 16.02 -8.75
N ILE A 22 6.62 14.68 -8.76
CA ILE A 22 7.75 14.00 -9.40
C ILE A 22 7.30 13.50 -10.78
N PRO A 23 7.86 14.02 -11.88
CA PRO A 23 7.47 13.61 -13.22
C PRO A 23 7.92 12.16 -13.50
N VAL A 24 7.00 11.37 -14.04
CA VAL A 24 7.20 9.99 -14.46
C VAL A 24 7.25 9.93 -15.98
N ASP A 25 8.36 9.42 -16.53
CA ASP A 25 8.52 9.25 -17.98
C ASP A 25 7.97 7.90 -18.45
N LYS A 26 8.29 6.83 -17.70
CA LYS A 26 7.76 5.48 -17.91
C LYS A 26 7.49 4.82 -16.58
N TYR A 27 6.34 4.18 -16.47
CA TYR A 27 5.94 3.41 -15.28
C TYR A 27 5.71 1.96 -15.67
N PHE A 28 6.54 1.06 -15.13
CA PHE A 28 6.46 -0.38 -15.32
C PHE A 28 5.85 -1.00 -14.06
N ALA A 29 4.71 -1.66 -14.22
CA ALA A 29 3.96 -2.28 -13.13
C ALA A 29 3.96 -3.80 -13.23
N ALA A 30 4.58 -4.48 -12.27
CA ALA A 30 4.47 -5.93 -12.10
C ALA A 30 3.30 -6.22 -11.16
N GLU A 31 2.21 -6.71 -11.69
CA GLU A 31 1.00 -7.12 -10.97
C GLU A 31 0.28 -8.24 -11.74
N ILE A 32 -0.29 -9.20 -11.00
CA ILE A 32 -1.01 -10.34 -11.56
C ILE A 32 -2.50 -10.36 -11.18
N LYS A 33 -2.92 -9.54 -10.21
CA LYS A 33 -4.32 -9.46 -9.79
C LYS A 33 -5.10 -8.56 -10.75
N ASP A 34 -6.05 -9.12 -11.45
CA ASP A 34 -6.90 -8.39 -12.42
C ASP A 34 -7.56 -7.14 -11.83
N ILE A 35 -7.93 -7.19 -10.55
CA ILE A 35 -8.60 -6.09 -9.86
C ILE A 35 -7.67 -4.85 -9.73
N GLY A 36 -6.39 -5.05 -9.41
CA GLY A 36 -5.39 -3.98 -9.36
C GLY A 36 -5.12 -3.42 -10.75
N ILE A 37 -4.88 -4.30 -11.72
CA ILE A 37 -4.65 -3.95 -13.13
C ILE A 37 -5.83 -3.14 -13.70
N LYS A 38 -7.08 -3.53 -13.37
CA LYS A 38 -8.29 -2.83 -13.82
C LYS A 38 -8.34 -1.39 -13.31
N VAL A 39 -8.04 -1.17 -12.03
CA VAL A 39 -7.99 0.18 -11.43
C VAL A 39 -6.87 1.01 -12.04
N THR A 40 -5.68 0.43 -12.18
CA THR A 40 -4.54 1.10 -12.79
C THR A 40 -4.86 1.54 -14.22
N LYS A 41 -5.39 0.66 -15.06
CA LYS A 41 -5.77 0.99 -16.46
C LYS A 41 -6.81 2.09 -16.55
N ALA A 42 -7.75 2.15 -15.60
CA ALA A 42 -8.78 3.19 -15.57
C ALA A 42 -8.23 4.59 -15.25
N ASN A 43 -7.16 4.68 -14.46
CA ASN A 43 -6.61 5.95 -14.00
C ASN A 43 -5.28 6.33 -14.67
N TYR A 44 -4.45 5.33 -15.01
CA TYR A 44 -3.14 5.47 -15.65
C TYR A 44 -3.04 4.56 -16.86
N PRO A 45 -3.71 4.89 -17.98
CA PRO A 45 -3.77 4.04 -19.18
C PRO A 45 -2.40 3.80 -19.82
N ASP A 46 -1.43 4.70 -19.61
CA ASP A 46 -0.08 4.60 -20.16
C ASP A 46 0.85 3.71 -19.32
N THR A 47 0.36 3.10 -18.22
CA THR A 47 1.13 2.16 -17.42
C THR A 47 1.50 0.93 -18.23
N ILE A 48 2.80 0.58 -18.21
CA ILE A 48 3.33 -0.60 -18.88
C ILE A 48 3.21 -1.79 -17.92
N HIS A 49 2.17 -2.62 -18.13
CA HIS A 49 1.98 -3.84 -17.34
C HIS A 49 2.94 -4.93 -17.81
N ILE A 50 3.79 -5.41 -16.90
CA ILE A 50 4.87 -6.35 -17.20
C ILE A 50 4.67 -7.75 -16.61
N GLY A 51 3.52 -8.01 -15.98
CA GLY A 51 3.09 -9.34 -15.53
C GLY A 51 3.70 -9.79 -14.20
N ASP A 52 4.08 -11.06 -14.14
CA ASP A 52 4.54 -11.73 -12.92
C ASP A 52 5.99 -11.37 -12.58
N VAL A 53 6.21 -10.91 -11.33
CA VAL A 53 7.54 -10.58 -10.80
C VAL A 53 8.54 -11.74 -10.91
N ASN A 54 8.07 -13.00 -10.81
CA ASN A 54 8.94 -14.18 -10.93
C ASN A 54 9.53 -14.36 -12.35
N LYS A 55 8.97 -13.69 -13.35
CA LYS A 55 9.38 -13.79 -14.76
C LYS A 55 10.17 -12.58 -15.25
N ILE A 56 10.53 -11.67 -14.33
CA ILE A 56 11.28 -10.46 -14.64
C ILE A 56 12.76 -10.69 -14.43
N THR A 57 13.58 -10.24 -15.39
CA THR A 57 15.04 -10.09 -15.23
C THR A 57 15.49 -8.76 -15.82
N TYR A 58 16.57 -8.20 -15.25
CA TYR A 58 17.17 -6.99 -15.79
C TYR A 58 18.64 -7.22 -16.06
N LYS A 59 19.04 -7.11 -17.33
CA LYS A 59 20.42 -7.35 -17.76
C LYS A 59 20.82 -6.39 -18.86
N ASP A 60 22.04 -5.85 -18.79
CA ASP A 60 22.65 -4.97 -19.80
C ASP A 60 21.75 -3.78 -20.19
N GLY A 61 21.03 -3.21 -19.19
CA GLY A 61 20.11 -2.09 -19.38
C GLY A 61 18.80 -2.45 -20.07
N THR A 62 18.46 -3.73 -20.11
CA THR A 62 17.20 -4.23 -20.69
C THR A 62 16.37 -4.96 -19.62
N LEU A 63 15.12 -4.54 -19.48
CA LEU A 63 14.10 -5.19 -18.67
C LEU A 63 13.41 -6.26 -19.53
N TYR A 64 13.61 -7.54 -19.19
CA TYR A 64 12.98 -8.69 -19.81
C TYR A 64 11.77 -9.11 -19.01
N THR A 65 10.63 -9.27 -19.66
CA THR A 65 9.35 -9.61 -19.01
C THR A 65 8.53 -10.52 -19.93
N GLU A 66 7.47 -11.14 -19.41
CA GLU A 66 6.58 -11.96 -20.25
C GLU A 66 5.77 -11.14 -21.26
N ASN A 67 5.62 -9.82 -21.04
CA ASN A 67 4.84 -8.92 -21.89
C ASN A 67 5.70 -8.08 -22.85
N GLY A 68 7.02 -8.28 -22.86
CA GLY A 68 7.95 -7.59 -23.76
C GLY A 68 9.31 -7.32 -23.14
N ASN A 69 10.22 -6.81 -23.98
CA ASN A 69 11.56 -6.44 -23.58
C ASN A 69 11.76 -4.93 -23.77
N TYR A 70 12.30 -4.26 -22.78
CA TYR A 70 12.38 -2.80 -22.76
C TYR A 70 13.82 -2.37 -22.49
N LYS A 71 14.47 -1.75 -23.47
CA LYS A 71 15.77 -1.09 -23.28
C LYS A 71 15.52 0.22 -22.53
N VAL A 72 15.80 0.24 -21.23
CA VAL A 72 15.47 1.36 -20.35
C VAL A 72 16.36 1.38 -19.13
N LYS A 73 16.84 2.56 -18.75
CA LYS A 73 17.45 2.77 -17.44
C LYS A 73 16.32 3.00 -16.43
N ILE A 74 16.25 2.19 -15.39
CA ILE A 74 15.33 2.37 -14.28
C ILE A 74 15.96 3.28 -13.24
N ASP A 75 15.26 4.35 -12.85
CA ASP A 75 15.73 5.33 -11.86
C ASP A 75 15.32 4.95 -10.44
N MET A 76 14.15 4.31 -10.28
CA MET A 76 13.63 3.87 -8.98
C MET A 76 12.95 2.51 -9.08
N VAL A 77 13.19 1.66 -8.07
CA VAL A 77 12.43 0.44 -7.81
C VAL A 77 11.65 0.60 -6.52
N ALA A 78 10.33 0.40 -6.58
CA ALA A 78 9.44 0.44 -5.44
C ALA A 78 8.67 -0.88 -5.31
N PHE A 79 8.52 -1.40 -4.09
CA PHE A 79 7.77 -2.65 -3.87
C PHE A 79 7.23 -2.78 -2.45
N GLY A 80 6.07 -3.43 -2.34
CA GLY A 80 5.50 -3.92 -1.10
C GLY A 80 5.24 -5.41 -1.25
N SER A 81 6.18 -6.25 -0.83
CA SER A 81 5.98 -7.69 -0.92
C SER A 81 4.81 -8.14 -0.05
N PRO A 82 4.04 -9.17 -0.46
CA PRO A 82 2.90 -9.65 0.33
C PRO A 82 3.28 -9.92 1.79
N CYS A 83 2.59 -9.25 2.70
CA CYS A 83 2.87 -9.28 4.14
C CYS A 83 2.08 -10.36 4.88
N GLN A 84 1.33 -11.22 4.18
CA GLN A 84 0.40 -12.15 4.81
C GLN A 84 1.07 -13.10 5.80
N SER A 85 2.29 -13.56 5.52
CA SER A 85 3.07 -14.41 6.42
C SER A 85 3.77 -13.65 7.55
N PHE A 86 3.91 -12.34 7.44
CA PHE A 86 4.56 -11.47 8.44
C PHE A 86 3.56 -10.79 9.38
N SER A 87 2.29 -10.66 8.97
CA SER A 87 1.28 -9.86 9.68
C SER A 87 0.72 -10.56 10.91
N GLN A 88 0.59 -9.83 12.02
CA GLN A 88 -0.15 -10.27 13.21
C GLN A 88 -1.68 -10.42 13.00
N ALA A 89 -2.22 -9.96 11.88
CA ALA A 89 -3.62 -10.19 11.53
C ALA A 89 -3.92 -11.67 11.22
N MET A 90 -2.88 -12.48 10.94
CA MET A 90 -3.01 -13.94 10.82
C MET A 90 -2.94 -14.63 12.19
N LYS A 91 -3.55 -15.82 12.29
CA LYS A 91 -3.39 -16.68 13.46
C LYS A 91 -1.91 -17.02 13.68
N ALA A 92 -1.49 -17.13 14.95
CA ALA A 92 -0.08 -17.30 15.30
C ALA A 92 0.58 -18.54 14.67
N ASP A 93 -0.17 -19.63 14.55
CA ASP A 93 0.24 -20.89 13.92
C ASP A 93 0.40 -20.80 12.39
N MET A 94 -0.19 -19.79 11.76
CA MET A 94 -0.08 -19.54 10.31
C MET A 94 0.98 -18.47 9.95
N ARG A 95 1.64 -17.87 10.94
CA ARG A 95 2.68 -16.85 10.74
C ARG A 95 4.05 -17.50 10.67
N ILE A 96 4.43 -17.98 9.50
CA ILE A 96 5.71 -18.67 9.27
C ILE A 96 6.81 -17.77 8.71
N GLY A 97 6.51 -16.47 8.48
CA GLY A 97 7.48 -15.46 8.04
C GLY A 97 8.20 -15.87 6.75
N LEU A 98 9.52 -15.77 6.74
CA LEU A 98 10.37 -16.14 5.59
C LEU A 98 10.35 -17.63 5.23
N ALA A 99 9.85 -18.50 6.12
CA ALA A 99 9.69 -19.93 5.83
C ALA A 99 8.53 -20.22 4.85
N ASP A 100 7.61 -19.26 4.62
CA ASP A 100 6.59 -19.34 3.59
C ASP A 100 7.20 -19.08 2.21
N LYS A 101 7.63 -20.13 1.53
CA LYS A 101 8.26 -20.06 0.21
C LYS A 101 7.34 -19.45 -0.87
N VAL A 102 6.03 -19.47 -0.70
CA VAL A 102 5.08 -18.96 -1.69
C VAL A 102 4.87 -17.45 -1.54
N ARG A 103 4.75 -16.96 -0.30
CA ARG A 103 4.37 -15.57 -0.02
C ARG A 103 5.55 -14.68 0.36
N SER A 104 6.51 -15.22 1.12
CA SER A 104 7.74 -14.50 1.47
C SER A 104 8.82 -14.65 0.40
N GLY A 105 8.73 -15.69 -0.44
CA GLY A 105 9.62 -15.88 -1.59
C GLY A 105 9.53 -14.71 -2.59
N LEU A 106 8.36 -14.03 -2.68
CA LEU A 106 8.22 -12.83 -3.50
C LEU A 106 9.10 -11.67 -3.05
N PHE A 107 9.41 -11.55 -1.75
CA PHE A 107 10.41 -10.56 -1.30
C PHE A 107 11.77 -10.85 -1.92
N LEU A 108 12.21 -12.10 -1.93
CA LEU A 108 13.51 -12.49 -2.48
C LEU A 108 13.59 -12.22 -3.99
N GLU A 109 12.50 -12.43 -4.73
CA GLU A 109 12.43 -12.09 -6.15
C GLU A 109 12.48 -10.57 -6.38
N CYS A 110 11.70 -9.79 -5.61
CA CYS A 110 11.78 -8.34 -5.67
C CYS A 110 13.19 -7.83 -5.32
N TYR A 111 13.84 -8.42 -4.31
CA TYR A 111 15.21 -8.08 -3.93
C TYR A 111 16.23 -8.46 -5.01
N ARG A 112 16.09 -9.63 -5.65
CA ARG A 112 16.92 -10.04 -6.80
C ARG A 112 16.83 -8.99 -7.92
N ILE A 113 15.60 -8.60 -8.30
CA ILE A 113 15.38 -7.57 -9.33
C ILE A 113 15.97 -6.24 -8.92
N LEU A 114 15.81 -5.83 -7.66
CA LEU A 114 16.43 -4.61 -7.12
C LEU A 114 17.96 -4.62 -7.30
N LYS A 115 18.61 -5.76 -7.04
CA LYS A 115 20.07 -5.91 -7.21
C LYS A 115 20.47 -5.93 -8.68
N GLU A 116 19.71 -6.56 -9.57
CA GLU A 116 19.97 -6.57 -11.01
C GLU A 116 19.83 -5.17 -11.62
N VAL A 117 18.79 -4.42 -11.23
CA VAL A 117 18.53 -3.05 -11.69
C VAL A 117 19.54 -2.08 -11.12
N ASN A 118 19.91 -2.23 -9.86
CA ASN A 118 20.76 -1.30 -9.10
C ASN A 118 20.35 0.17 -9.32
N PRO A 119 19.11 0.55 -9.00
CA PRO A 119 18.57 1.87 -9.29
C PRO A 119 19.18 2.94 -8.39
N LYS A 120 19.06 4.21 -8.79
CA LYS A 120 19.44 5.33 -7.92
C LYS A 120 18.63 5.37 -6.62
N TRP A 121 17.33 5.07 -6.71
CA TRP A 121 16.39 5.12 -5.58
C TRP A 121 15.62 3.83 -5.41
N PHE A 122 15.31 3.49 -4.17
CA PHE A 122 14.42 2.38 -3.88
C PHE A 122 13.49 2.69 -2.70
N LEU A 123 12.36 1.99 -2.68
CA LEU A 123 11.43 1.94 -1.56
C LEU A 123 10.92 0.51 -1.38
N LEU A 124 11.08 -0.04 -0.18
CA LEU A 124 10.39 -1.25 0.28
C LEU A 124 9.42 -0.87 1.40
N GLU A 125 8.18 -1.32 1.32
CA GLU A 125 7.18 -1.24 2.39
C GLU A 125 6.84 -2.62 2.93
N ASN A 126 6.66 -2.73 4.26
CA ASN A 126 6.08 -3.93 4.86
C ASN A 126 5.41 -3.62 6.21
N VAL A 127 4.72 -4.62 6.80
CA VAL A 127 3.97 -4.44 8.06
C VAL A 127 4.88 -4.16 9.26
N GLY A 128 4.46 -3.21 10.11
CA GLY A 128 5.16 -2.88 11.35
C GLY A 128 5.10 -3.96 12.42
N SER A 129 4.22 -4.94 12.26
CA SER A 129 3.97 -6.03 13.21
C SER A 129 4.72 -7.34 12.88
N MET A 130 5.67 -7.31 11.93
CA MET A 130 6.48 -8.48 11.63
C MET A 130 7.38 -8.89 12.81
N ARG A 131 7.86 -10.13 12.81
CA ARG A 131 8.81 -10.59 13.82
C ARG A 131 10.14 -9.86 13.68
N LYS A 132 10.85 -9.70 14.78
CA LYS A 132 12.15 -9.01 14.81
C LYS A 132 13.18 -9.66 13.88
N GLU A 133 13.20 -10.99 13.84
CA GLU A 133 14.11 -11.77 13.00
C GLU A 133 13.86 -11.49 11.51
N ASP A 134 12.57 -11.43 11.09
CA ASP A 134 12.20 -11.11 9.72
C ASP A 134 12.58 -9.66 9.38
N GLN A 135 12.33 -8.70 10.29
CA GLN A 135 12.74 -7.31 10.12
C GLN A 135 14.26 -7.18 9.97
N GLN A 136 15.01 -7.86 10.83
CA GLN A 136 16.47 -7.89 10.79
C GLN A 136 16.97 -8.37 9.42
N PHE A 137 16.44 -9.48 8.94
CA PHE A 137 16.82 -10.05 7.65
C PHE A 137 16.54 -9.07 6.49
N LEU A 138 15.34 -8.43 6.47
CA LEU A 138 15.02 -7.43 5.47
C LEU A 138 15.98 -6.24 5.55
N THR A 139 16.31 -5.79 6.76
CA THR A 139 17.26 -4.69 7.00
C THR A 139 18.66 -5.02 6.47
N GLU A 140 19.15 -6.22 6.74
CA GLU A 140 20.45 -6.69 6.21
C GLU A 140 20.45 -6.75 4.67
N CYS A 141 19.38 -7.26 4.06
CA CYS A 141 19.24 -7.27 2.59
C CYS A 141 19.24 -5.85 2.01
N MET A 142 18.46 -4.94 2.60
CA MET A 142 18.29 -3.59 2.08
C MET A 142 19.48 -2.66 2.38
N GLY A 143 20.28 -2.99 3.40
CA GLY A 143 21.46 -2.22 3.81
C GLY A 143 21.15 -0.85 4.44
N VAL A 144 19.90 -0.63 4.84
CA VAL A 144 19.43 0.61 5.50
C VAL A 144 18.42 0.26 6.60
N GLU A 145 18.40 1.03 7.68
CA GLU A 145 17.40 0.87 8.73
C GLU A 145 16.03 1.33 8.28
N PRO A 146 14.94 0.64 8.67
CA PRO A 146 13.60 1.05 8.31
C PRO A 146 13.12 2.23 9.13
N ILE A 147 12.33 3.09 8.49
CA ILE A 147 11.58 4.13 9.17
C ILE A 147 10.18 3.58 9.45
N ARG A 148 9.78 3.56 10.71
CA ARG A 148 8.44 3.13 11.13
C ARG A 148 7.48 4.31 11.14
N ILE A 149 6.44 4.25 10.31
CA ILE A 149 5.41 5.30 10.22
C ILE A 149 4.03 4.65 10.39
N ASN A 150 3.23 5.23 11.28
CA ASN A 150 1.80 4.93 11.33
C ASN A 150 1.06 5.97 10.48
N SER A 151 0.25 5.51 9.54
CA SER A 151 -0.52 6.37 8.64
C SER A 151 -1.50 7.29 9.37
N SER A 152 -1.84 6.99 10.63
CA SER A 152 -2.69 7.85 11.47
C SER A 152 -2.17 9.28 11.62
N LEU A 153 -0.88 9.50 11.39
CA LEU A 153 -0.29 10.85 11.37
C LEU A 153 -0.81 11.70 10.20
N VAL A 154 -1.20 11.08 9.09
CA VAL A 154 -1.58 11.79 7.85
C VAL A 154 -2.98 11.45 7.36
N CYS A 155 -3.67 10.48 7.97
CA CYS A 155 -5.02 10.08 7.58
C CYS A 155 -5.87 9.63 8.77
N ALA A 156 -7.12 9.29 8.50
CA ALA A 156 -8.08 8.85 9.50
C ALA A 156 -7.98 7.36 9.88
N ALA A 157 -6.93 6.64 9.42
CA ALA A 157 -6.80 5.20 9.66
C ALA A 157 -5.48 4.83 10.33
N LEU A 158 -5.55 3.83 11.22
CA LEU A 158 -4.38 3.21 11.84
C LEU A 158 -3.77 2.21 10.84
N ARG A 159 -2.54 2.47 10.39
CA ARG A 159 -1.78 1.56 9.52
C ARG A 159 -0.30 1.70 9.82
N ASP A 160 0.23 0.84 10.65
CA ASP A 160 1.61 0.86 11.08
C ASP A 160 2.49 0.07 10.13
N ARG A 161 3.50 0.72 9.54
CA ARG A 161 4.35 0.16 8.48
C ARG A 161 5.82 0.51 8.69
N LEU A 162 6.67 -0.33 8.12
CA LEU A 162 8.11 -0.16 8.01
C LEU A 162 8.47 0.17 6.56
N TYR A 163 9.34 1.14 6.39
CA TYR A 163 9.80 1.62 5.08
C TYR A 163 11.32 1.61 5.03
N TRP A 164 11.89 0.81 4.14
CA TRP A 164 13.32 0.81 3.84
C TRP A 164 13.55 1.59 2.56
N THR A 165 14.36 2.63 2.61
CA THR A 165 14.63 3.49 1.45
C THR A 165 16.00 4.16 1.57
N ASN A 166 16.63 4.43 0.43
CA ASN A 166 17.83 5.27 0.35
C ASN A 166 17.52 6.72 -0.05
N ILE A 167 16.26 7.10 -0.12
CA ILE A 167 15.84 8.49 -0.32
C ILE A 167 16.32 9.31 0.91
N PRO A 168 17.03 10.41 0.70
CA PRO A 168 17.60 11.18 1.80
C PRO A 168 16.55 11.99 2.56
N ASN A 169 16.86 12.35 3.80
CA ASN A 169 16.11 13.27 4.65
C ASN A 169 14.65 12.85 4.92
N VAL A 170 14.37 11.54 4.83
CA VAL A 170 13.05 11.01 5.18
C VAL A 170 12.90 10.97 6.69
N THR A 171 11.86 11.64 7.20
CA THR A 171 11.47 11.67 8.61
C THR A 171 10.04 11.18 8.76
N LYS A 172 9.59 11.00 9.99
CA LYS A 172 8.15 10.80 10.25
C LYS A 172 7.40 12.10 9.89
N PRO A 173 6.23 12.00 9.22
CA PRO A 173 5.40 13.16 8.99
C PRO A 173 4.85 13.73 10.29
N GLU A 174 4.53 15.01 10.30
CA GLU A 174 3.80 15.65 11.39
C GLU A 174 2.37 15.10 11.48
N ASP A 175 1.82 15.07 12.70
CA ASP A 175 0.44 14.64 12.91
C ASP A 175 -0.52 15.75 12.43
N LYS A 176 -1.29 15.43 11.40
CA LYS A 176 -2.32 16.32 10.83
C LYS A 176 -3.61 16.36 11.66
N GLY A 177 -3.73 15.54 12.70
CA GLY A 177 -4.90 15.49 13.57
C GLY A 177 -6.20 14.99 12.92
N ILE A 178 -6.15 14.43 11.72
CA ILE A 178 -7.34 14.02 10.93
C ILE A 178 -8.08 12.88 11.66
N LYS A 179 -9.33 13.11 12.02
CA LYS A 179 -10.19 12.13 12.68
C LYS A 179 -11.03 11.33 11.69
N LEU A 180 -11.54 10.18 12.12
CA LEU A 180 -12.45 9.38 11.31
C LEU A 180 -13.74 10.14 10.97
N GLN A 181 -14.26 10.93 11.90
CA GLN A 181 -15.43 11.75 11.67
C GLN A 181 -15.24 12.77 10.54
N ASP A 182 -14.03 13.29 10.35
CA ASP A 182 -13.71 14.31 9.35
C ASP A 182 -13.81 13.79 7.90
N ILE A 183 -13.70 12.48 7.74
CA ILE A 183 -13.73 11.85 6.40
C ILE A 183 -15.05 11.17 6.07
N LEU A 184 -16.00 11.10 7.00
CA LEU A 184 -17.30 10.52 6.74
C LEU A 184 -18.12 11.38 5.77
N THR A 185 -18.84 10.72 4.87
CA THR A 185 -19.80 11.38 3.96
C THR A 185 -21.15 11.60 4.62
N SER A 186 -21.49 10.75 5.60
CA SER A 186 -22.68 10.84 6.45
C SER A 186 -22.46 10.06 7.74
N GLY A 187 -23.30 10.29 8.73
CA GLY A 187 -23.36 9.52 9.96
C GLY A 187 -22.30 9.93 11.00
N TYR A 188 -22.15 9.09 12.01
CA TYR A 188 -21.37 9.34 13.23
C TYR A 188 -20.47 8.18 13.58
N THR A 189 -19.37 8.48 14.25
CA THR A 189 -18.46 7.49 14.81
C THR A 189 -18.09 7.84 16.24
N ASP A 190 -17.84 6.82 17.06
CA ASP A 190 -17.33 6.95 18.42
C ASP A 190 -15.78 6.87 18.48
N ARG A 191 -15.11 6.81 17.34
CA ARG A 191 -13.67 6.55 17.23
C ARG A 191 -12.94 7.68 16.52
N ASP A 192 -11.78 8.01 17.04
CA ASP A 192 -10.92 8.99 16.39
C ASP A 192 -10.29 8.47 15.10
N LYS A 193 -10.01 7.16 15.01
CA LYS A 193 -9.36 6.56 13.83
C LYS A 193 -10.03 5.24 13.44
N ALA A 194 -10.13 5.01 12.14
CA ALA A 194 -10.41 3.69 11.60
C ALA A 194 -9.25 2.73 11.89
N ARG A 195 -9.52 1.45 12.07
CA ARG A 195 -8.45 0.44 12.03
C ARG A 195 -7.96 0.27 10.59
N ALA A 196 -6.80 -0.36 10.42
CA ALA A 196 -6.32 -0.76 9.10
C ALA A 196 -7.39 -1.57 8.36
N LEU A 197 -7.62 -1.25 7.09
CA LEU A 197 -8.54 -1.99 6.25
C LEU A 197 -8.07 -3.44 6.11
N LEU A 198 -8.97 -4.37 6.36
CA LEU A 198 -8.70 -5.81 6.27
C LEU A 198 -9.59 -6.43 5.18
N VAL A 199 -9.17 -7.57 4.66
CA VAL A 199 -9.98 -8.37 3.71
C VAL A 199 -11.38 -8.69 4.28
N SER A 200 -11.51 -8.82 5.61
CA SER A 200 -12.81 -8.99 6.27
C SER A 200 -13.75 -7.78 6.10
N ASP A 201 -13.21 -6.60 5.82
CA ASP A 201 -13.99 -5.37 5.61
C ASP A 201 -14.56 -5.31 4.18
N SER A 202 -14.00 -6.10 3.25
CA SER A 202 -14.55 -6.30 1.91
C SER A 202 -15.79 -7.22 1.89
N ARG A 203 -16.04 -7.97 2.98
CA ARG A 203 -17.18 -8.88 3.12
C ARG A 203 -18.07 -8.42 4.25
N PRO A 204 -18.93 -7.41 4.05
CA PRO A 204 -19.83 -6.94 5.08
C PRO A 204 -20.78 -8.06 5.51
N LEU A 205 -21.06 -8.12 6.82
CA LEU A 205 -22.05 -9.03 7.36
C LEU A 205 -23.44 -8.45 7.13
N VAL A 206 -24.37 -9.31 6.70
CA VAL A 206 -25.77 -8.92 6.48
C VAL A 206 -26.53 -8.77 7.81
N SER A 207 -26.12 -9.52 8.85
CA SER A 207 -26.79 -9.49 10.16
C SER A 207 -26.30 -8.33 11.02
N LYS A 208 -27.20 -7.47 11.47
CA LYS A 208 -26.94 -6.36 12.40
C LYS A 208 -26.25 -6.83 13.68
N ASP A 209 -26.71 -7.93 14.29
CA ASP A 209 -26.13 -8.48 15.51
C ASP A 209 -24.65 -8.84 15.32
N LYS A 210 -24.31 -9.45 14.18
CA LYS A 210 -22.92 -9.76 13.83
C LYS A 210 -22.10 -8.50 13.57
N MET A 211 -22.69 -7.46 12.99
CA MET A 211 -22.04 -6.16 12.79
C MET A 211 -21.77 -5.49 14.14
N LEU A 212 -22.75 -5.43 15.04
CA LEU A 212 -22.59 -4.89 16.40
C LEU A 212 -21.54 -5.67 17.20
N HIS A 213 -21.53 -7.01 17.10
CA HIS A 213 -20.49 -7.81 17.74
C HIS A 213 -19.08 -7.48 17.22
N ARG A 214 -18.93 -7.27 15.92
CA ARG A 214 -17.65 -6.81 15.32
C ARG A 214 -17.32 -5.39 15.73
N TYR A 215 -18.29 -4.50 15.83
CA TYR A 215 -18.11 -3.13 16.30
C TYR A 215 -17.52 -3.10 17.70
N LYS A 216 -18.05 -3.89 18.62
CA LYS A 216 -17.49 -4.07 19.97
C LYS A 216 -16.05 -4.62 19.97
N LYS A 217 -15.64 -5.27 18.87
CA LYS A 217 -14.26 -5.75 18.62
C LYS A 217 -13.43 -4.81 17.74
N PHE A 218 -13.75 -3.52 17.73
CA PHE A 218 -13.03 -2.48 17.01
C PHE A 218 -13.12 -2.51 15.47
N THR A 219 -14.03 -3.25 14.87
CA THR A 219 -14.32 -3.08 13.43
C THR A 219 -14.83 -1.66 13.18
N THR A 220 -14.34 -1.00 12.14
CA THR A 220 -14.79 0.34 11.79
C THR A 220 -16.19 0.29 11.20
N ILE A 221 -17.14 0.86 11.91
CA ILE A 221 -18.55 0.95 11.55
C ILE A 221 -19.03 2.38 11.82
N VAL A 222 -19.96 2.85 11.01
CA VAL A 222 -20.59 4.16 11.10
C VAL A 222 -22.03 3.99 11.57
N LEU A 223 -22.49 4.86 12.45
CA LEU A 223 -23.90 4.99 12.83
C LEU A 223 -24.53 6.08 11.95
N GLU A 224 -25.59 5.76 11.20
CA GLU A 224 -26.28 6.75 10.37
C GLU A 224 -27.00 7.78 11.24
N GLU A 225 -27.56 7.33 12.39
CA GLU A 225 -28.23 8.17 13.37
C GLU A 225 -27.51 8.10 14.72
N LYS A 226 -27.21 9.26 15.31
CA LYS A 226 -26.52 9.33 16.60
C LYS A 226 -27.37 8.69 17.71
N GLY A 227 -26.76 7.68 18.38
CA GLY A 227 -27.41 6.95 19.48
C GLY A 227 -28.36 5.84 19.03
N ASN A 228 -28.46 5.58 17.73
CA ASN A 228 -29.26 4.47 17.18
C ASN A 228 -28.36 3.36 16.67
N ASP A 229 -28.14 2.34 17.50
CA ASP A 229 -27.32 1.17 17.17
C ASP A 229 -27.90 0.32 16.02
N ASP A 230 -29.16 0.55 15.66
CA ASP A 230 -29.82 -0.16 14.54
C ASP A 230 -29.50 0.44 13.17
N SER A 231 -29.00 1.69 13.14
CA SER A 231 -28.66 2.42 11.92
C SER A 231 -27.19 2.29 11.55
N ILE A 232 -26.63 1.08 11.58
CA ILE A 232 -25.21 0.82 11.35
C ILE A 232 -24.90 0.48 9.89
N ARG A 233 -23.76 1.00 9.40
CA ARG A 233 -23.20 0.66 8.10
C ARG A 233 -21.68 0.52 8.15
N TYR A 234 -21.11 -0.13 7.15
CA TYR A 234 -19.66 -0.07 6.88
C TYR A 234 -19.28 1.24 6.20
N LEU A 235 -17.99 1.57 6.20
CA LEU A 235 -17.46 2.66 5.38
C LEU A 235 -17.88 2.45 3.91
N ASN A 236 -18.35 3.49 3.27
CA ASN A 236 -18.60 3.48 1.83
C ASN A 236 -17.28 3.60 1.04
N GLN A 237 -17.37 3.55 -0.29
CA GLN A 237 -16.19 3.51 -1.15
C GLN A 237 -15.32 4.77 -1.04
N THR A 238 -15.94 5.95 -1.04
CA THR A 238 -15.25 7.23 -0.87
C THR A 238 -14.54 7.33 0.49
N GLU A 239 -15.19 6.89 1.56
CA GLU A 239 -14.60 6.88 2.90
C GLU A 239 -13.42 5.91 3.00
N LEU A 240 -13.47 4.77 2.29
CA LEU A 240 -12.34 3.84 2.17
C LEU A 240 -11.16 4.47 1.41
N GLU A 241 -11.42 5.20 0.32
CA GLU A 241 -10.41 5.95 -0.43
C GLU A 241 -9.76 7.02 0.45
N ARG A 242 -10.56 7.80 1.20
CA ARG A 242 -10.08 8.81 2.16
C ARG A 242 -9.23 8.20 3.28
N CYS A 243 -9.55 6.99 3.77
CA CYS A 243 -8.73 6.27 4.75
C CYS A 243 -7.31 5.99 4.25
N GLN A 244 -7.13 5.76 2.94
CA GLN A 244 -5.84 5.52 2.31
C GLN A 244 -5.27 6.77 1.61
N THR A 245 -5.95 7.90 1.76
CA THR A 245 -5.61 9.16 1.08
C THR A 245 -5.47 9.01 -0.45
N VAL A 246 -6.21 8.06 -1.02
CA VAL A 246 -6.35 7.86 -2.46
C VAL A 246 -7.30 8.94 -3.01
N PRO A 247 -7.12 9.45 -4.23
CA PRO A 247 -8.06 10.39 -4.84
C PRO A 247 -9.49 9.82 -4.85
N GLU A 248 -10.47 10.67 -4.54
CA GLU A 248 -11.88 10.26 -4.58
C GLU A 248 -12.28 9.79 -5.98
N GLY A 249 -13.00 8.68 -6.06
CA GLY A 249 -13.42 8.08 -7.31
C GLY A 249 -12.34 7.24 -8.02
N TYR A 250 -11.13 7.15 -7.48
CA TYR A 250 -10.05 6.35 -8.06
C TYR A 250 -10.43 4.88 -8.26
N THR A 251 -11.23 4.33 -7.35
CA THR A 251 -11.72 2.94 -7.42
C THR A 251 -13.13 2.82 -8.03
N SER A 252 -13.68 3.87 -8.67
CA SER A 252 -15.05 3.92 -9.19
C SER A 252 -15.40 2.82 -10.22
N CYS A 253 -14.38 2.23 -10.88
CA CYS A 253 -14.58 1.10 -11.78
C CYS A 253 -14.85 -0.22 -11.05
N LEU A 254 -14.83 -0.25 -9.71
CA LEU A 254 -15.01 -1.42 -8.86
C LEU A 254 -16.31 -1.34 -8.05
N THR A 255 -16.78 -2.48 -7.56
CA THR A 255 -17.77 -2.51 -6.47
C THR A 255 -17.10 -2.08 -5.15
N ARG A 256 -17.92 -1.65 -4.18
CA ARG A 256 -17.44 -1.28 -2.83
C ARG A 256 -16.56 -2.38 -2.19
N ASN A 257 -16.93 -3.65 -2.36
CA ASN A 257 -16.20 -4.76 -1.74
C ASN A 257 -14.87 -5.03 -2.43
N GLU A 258 -14.81 -4.91 -3.74
CA GLU A 258 -13.57 -4.98 -4.50
C GLU A 258 -12.66 -3.80 -4.16
N ALA A 259 -13.21 -2.58 -4.04
CA ALA A 259 -12.48 -1.40 -3.62
C ALA A 259 -11.88 -1.57 -2.22
N ALA A 260 -12.66 -2.09 -1.25
CA ALA A 260 -12.17 -2.37 0.10
C ALA A 260 -10.99 -3.37 0.10
N ASN A 261 -11.01 -4.35 -0.80
CA ASN A 261 -9.95 -5.35 -0.92
C ASN A 261 -8.66 -4.71 -1.48
N VAL A 262 -8.75 -4.02 -2.63
CA VAL A 262 -7.58 -3.44 -3.28
C VAL A 262 -6.97 -2.28 -2.47
N LEU A 263 -7.81 -1.47 -1.80
CA LEU A 263 -7.37 -0.42 -0.89
C LEU A 263 -6.71 -0.98 0.37
N GLY A 264 -7.20 -2.12 0.88
CA GLY A 264 -6.61 -2.82 2.02
C GLY A 264 -5.20 -3.35 1.73
N ASP A 265 -4.96 -3.83 0.52
CA ASP A 265 -3.64 -4.27 0.05
C ASP A 265 -2.72 -3.08 -0.32
N GLY A 266 -3.30 -1.93 -0.71
CA GLY A 266 -2.58 -0.74 -1.16
C GLY A 266 -1.83 0.02 -0.07
N TRP A 267 -1.08 1.03 -0.46
CA TRP A 267 -0.35 1.95 0.44
C TRP A 267 -1.21 3.17 0.81
N THR A 268 -0.89 3.80 1.94
CA THR A 268 -1.42 5.14 2.26
C THR A 268 -0.63 6.18 1.48
N ILE A 269 -1.28 6.86 0.55
CA ILE A 269 -0.61 7.70 -0.45
C ILE A 269 0.17 8.85 0.19
N ASP A 270 -0.41 9.54 1.17
CA ASP A 270 0.26 10.69 1.83
C ASP A 270 1.54 10.29 2.57
N VAL A 271 1.64 9.05 3.06
CA VAL A 271 2.89 8.55 3.66
C VAL A 271 3.96 8.39 2.59
N ILE A 272 3.61 7.77 1.46
CA ILE A 272 4.57 7.54 0.37
C ILE A 272 4.98 8.86 -0.30
N ALA A 273 4.03 9.77 -0.52
CA ALA A 273 4.33 11.11 -1.05
C ALA A 273 5.26 11.90 -0.11
N HIS A 274 5.05 11.78 1.22
CA HIS A 274 5.97 12.37 2.20
C HIS A 274 7.38 11.79 2.08
N ILE A 275 7.52 10.46 1.93
CA ILE A 275 8.83 9.82 1.69
C ILE A 275 9.44 10.35 0.40
N PHE A 276 8.67 10.40 -0.68
CA PHE A 276 9.15 10.88 -1.99
C PHE A 276 9.49 12.37 -2.02
N SER A 277 8.93 13.19 -1.10
CA SER A 277 9.33 14.60 -0.99
C SER A 277 10.83 14.80 -0.70
N GLY A 278 11.52 13.78 -0.16
CA GLY A 278 12.97 13.77 -0.02
C GLY A 278 13.72 13.89 -1.35
N LEU A 279 13.11 13.47 -2.47
CA LEU A 279 13.67 13.59 -3.81
C LEU A 279 13.61 15.03 -4.37
N THR A 280 12.57 15.79 -4.00
CA THR A 280 12.37 17.17 -4.48
C THR A 280 13.18 18.19 -3.68
N LYS A 281 13.41 17.94 -2.39
CA LYS A 281 14.22 18.80 -1.53
C LYS A 281 15.70 18.89 -1.93
N GLN A 282 16.21 17.91 -2.71
CA GLN A 282 17.58 17.96 -3.26
C GLN A 282 17.77 18.97 -4.40
N LYS A 283 16.70 19.47 -5.04
CA LYS A 283 16.82 20.47 -6.12
C LYS A 283 16.97 21.92 -5.59
N LEU A 284 16.92 22.12 -4.28
CA LEU A 284 16.94 23.43 -3.62
C LEU A 284 18.26 23.70 -2.88
N ILE A 285 19.28 22.84 -3.01
CA ILE A 285 20.65 23.01 -2.55
C ILE A 285 21.57 22.90 -3.77
#